data_79a0bdc38dc334969bc14babf8059a0d
#
_entry.id   79a0bdc38dc334969bc14babf8059a0d
#
_cell.length_a   1.000
_cell.length_b   1.000
_cell.length_c   1.000
_cell.angle_alpha   90.00
_cell.angle_beta   90.00
_cell.angle_gamma   90.00
#
_symmetry.space_group_name_H-M   'P 1'
#
loop_
_entity.id
_entity.type
_entity.pdbx_description
1 polymer ?
#
loop_
_entity_poly.entity_id
_entity_poly.type
_entity_poly.pdbx_seq_one_letter_code
_entity_poly.pdbx_strand_id
1 'polypeptide(L)'
;ILSQIMRQAEGDPIVWLSQQVLHGKRLSVGVYGNSSVITKDNMSDFILKQADIVLTGTNLLRYHMNNHFRENIKNYKNLDFPHIGEKLICRKNNWDRVIDDGIYLTNGTTGVCTYFEKESYNGKTCIIDFKSDFSKKELRNLKIDYNRLKTQNTMEEGYSDYTLDVFEYAYAITVHSSQGSQYPNVILLN
;
A
#
# COMPACT_ATOMS: atom_id res chain seq x y z
N ILE A 1 7.81 -3.63 -29.59
CA ILE A 1 6.98 -2.74 -28.76
C ILE A 1 5.63 -3.41 -28.62
N LEU A 2 5.21 -3.71 -27.39
CA LEU A 2 3.88 -4.26 -27.12
C LEU A 2 2.86 -3.12 -27.36
N SER A 3 2.08 -3.26 -28.42
CA SER A 3 1.08 -2.26 -28.82
C SER A 3 -0.34 -2.56 -28.31
N GLN A 4 -0.55 -3.73 -27.73
CA GLN A 4 -1.86 -4.18 -27.28
C GLN A 4 -1.92 -4.32 -25.76
N ILE A 5 -2.91 -3.71 -25.13
CA ILE A 5 -3.18 -3.82 -23.70
C ILE A 5 -4.01 -5.08 -23.46
N MET A 6 -3.41 -6.11 -22.82
CA MET A 6 -4.02 -7.43 -22.66
C MET A 6 -4.80 -7.61 -21.35
N ARG A 7 -4.70 -6.67 -20.39
CA ARG A 7 -5.28 -6.83 -19.05
C ARG A 7 -6.66 -6.19 -18.87
N GLN A 8 -7.04 -5.30 -19.77
CA GLN A 8 -8.33 -4.61 -19.75
C GLN A 8 -9.08 -4.88 -21.05
N ALA A 9 -10.40 -4.88 -21.00
CA ALA A 9 -11.23 -5.03 -22.19
C ALA A 9 -10.99 -3.88 -23.16
N GLU A 10 -11.03 -4.18 -24.46
CA GLU A 10 -10.97 -3.16 -25.50
C GLU A 10 -12.17 -2.21 -25.32
N GLY A 11 -11.91 -0.90 -25.22
CA GLY A 11 -12.94 0.11 -24.93
C GLY A 11 -13.11 0.48 -23.44
N ASP A 12 -12.35 -0.14 -22.51
CA ASP A 12 -12.37 0.26 -21.10
C ASP A 12 -11.89 1.72 -20.96
N PRO A 13 -12.66 2.57 -20.27
CA PRO A 13 -12.31 3.98 -20.08
C PRO A 13 -10.93 4.21 -19.48
N ILE A 14 -10.44 3.32 -18.60
CA ILE A 14 -9.12 3.45 -18.00
C ILE A 14 -8.00 3.27 -19.04
N VAL A 15 -8.21 2.42 -20.04
CA VAL A 15 -7.28 2.24 -21.16
C VAL A 15 -7.20 3.53 -21.97
N TRP A 16 -8.34 4.11 -22.30
CA TRP A 16 -8.38 5.38 -23.02
C TRP A 16 -7.71 6.51 -22.22
N LEU A 17 -8.03 6.66 -20.93
CA LEU A 17 -7.40 7.64 -20.05
C LEU A 17 -5.88 7.47 -19.99
N SER A 18 -5.39 6.22 -19.84
CA SER A 18 -3.96 5.94 -19.80
C SER A 18 -3.25 6.31 -21.10
N GLN A 19 -3.89 6.08 -22.26
CA GLN A 19 -3.37 6.49 -23.56
C GLN A 19 -3.30 8.00 -23.71
N GLN A 20 -4.30 8.75 -23.20
CA GLN A 20 -4.24 10.22 -23.22
C GLN A 20 -3.00 10.73 -22.45
N VAL A 21 -2.76 10.16 -21.25
CA VAL A 21 -1.57 10.51 -20.44
C VAL A 21 -0.27 10.13 -21.16
N LEU A 22 -0.21 8.93 -21.75
CA LEU A 22 0.96 8.47 -22.51
C LEU A 22 1.32 9.41 -23.68
N HIS A 23 0.30 10.00 -24.31
CA HIS A 23 0.50 11.00 -25.38
C HIS A 23 0.69 12.43 -24.85
N GLY A 24 0.95 12.60 -23.56
CA GLY A 24 1.19 13.91 -22.94
C GLY A 24 -0.03 14.83 -22.85
N LYS A 25 -1.23 14.30 -23.04
CA LYS A 25 -2.46 15.10 -22.96
C LYS A 25 -2.89 15.24 -21.49
N ARG A 26 -3.39 16.43 -21.15
CA ARG A 26 -4.07 16.65 -19.87
C ARG A 26 -5.44 15.99 -19.90
N LEU A 27 -5.78 15.31 -18.80
CA LEU A 27 -7.10 14.76 -18.61
C LEU A 27 -8.07 15.88 -18.20
N SER A 28 -9.24 15.93 -18.83
CA SER A 28 -10.31 16.84 -18.41
C SER A 28 -11.07 16.26 -17.23
N VAL A 29 -11.53 17.12 -16.32
CA VAL A 29 -12.42 16.74 -15.23
C VAL A 29 -13.73 16.21 -15.80
N GLY A 30 -14.18 15.06 -15.32
CA GLY A 30 -15.39 14.42 -15.83
C GLY A 30 -15.51 12.95 -15.46
N VAL A 31 -16.60 12.34 -15.87
CA VAL A 31 -16.91 10.93 -15.70
C VAL A 31 -16.71 10.20 -17.02
N TYR A 32 -15.99 9.09 -16.97
CA TYR A 32 -15.59 8.26 -18.11
C TYR A 32 -15.98 6.80 -17.82
N GLY A 33 -17.23 6.45 -18.03
CA GLY A 33 -17.77 5.14 -17.68
C GLY A 33 -17.67 4.85 -16.18
N ASN A 34 -16.92 3.84 -15.81
CA ASN A 34 -16.63 3.47 -14.42
C ASN A 34 -15.46 4.24 -13.79
N SER A 35 -14.84 5.14 -14.53
CA SER A 35 -13.70 5.96 -14.08
C SER A 35 -14.08 7.43 -14.03
N SER A 36 -13.40 8.22 -13.21
CA SER A 36 -13.60 9.67 -13.16
C SER A 36 -12.28 10.41 -12.94
N VAL A 37 -12.24 11.62 -13.45
CA VAL A 37 -11.15 12.59 -13.20
C VAL A 37 -11.73 13.72 -12.38
N ILE A 38 -11.19 13.97 -11.21
CA ILE A 38 -11.62 15.03 -10.29
C ILE A 38 -10.46 15.94 -9.92
N THR A 39 -10.78 17.16 -9.48
CA THR A 39 -9.78 18.07 -8.93
C THR A 39 -9.45 17.72 -7.48
N LYS A 40 -8.31 18.21 -7.00
CA LYS A 40 -7.92 18.06 -5.59
C LYS A 40 -9.00 18.62 -4.64
N ASP A 41 -9.62 19.75 -4.98
CA ASP A 41 -10.63 20.39 -4.14
C ASP A 41 -11.91 19.57 -4.00
N ASN A 42 -12.17 18.69 -4.95
CA ASN A 42 -13.32 17.76 -4.92
C ASN A 42 -12.98 16.41 -4.27
N MET A 43 -11.71 16.21 -3.85
CA MET A 43 -11.32 15.02 -3.09
C MET A 43 -11.83 15.14 -1.66
N SER A 44 -12.45 14.09 -1.16
CA SER A 44 -12.96 14.01 0.20
C SER A 44 -12.62 12.67 0.86
N ASP A 45 -12.67 12.62 2.18
CA ASP A 45 -12.50 11.37 2.92
C ASP A 45 -13.54 10.33 2.55
N PHE A 46 -14.74 10.78 2.15
CA PHE A 46 -15.76 9.87 1.64
C PHE A 46 -15.31 9.14 0.38
N ILE A 47 -14.71 9.86 -0.57
CA ILE A 47 -14.15 9.27 -1.80
C ILE A 47 -12.97 8.36 -1.46
N LEU A 48 -12.05 8.82 -0.60
CA LEU A 48 -10.88 8.03 -0.18
C LEU A 48 -11.28 6.69 0.46
N LYS A 49 -12.37 6.67 1.25
CA LYS A 49 -12.89 5.45 1.90
C LYS A 49 -13.40 4.39 0.91
N GLN A 50 -13.76 4.78 -0.31
CA GLN A 50 -14.24 3.85 -1.34
C GLN A 50 -13.10 3.10 -2.04
N ALA A 51 -11.86 3.57 -1.90
CA ALA A 51 -10.72 2.95 -2.55
C ALA A 51 -10.23 1.71 -1.80
N ASP A 52 -9.93 0.67 -2.55
CA ASP A 52 -9.17 -0.47 -2.03
C ASP A 52 -7.71 -0.08 -1.80
N ILE A 53 -7.20 0.81 -2.67
CA ILE A 53 -5.83 1.32 -2.61
C ILE A 53 -5.75 2.74 -3.18
N VAL A 54 -4.88 3.56 -2.59
CA VAL A 54 -4.48 4.86 -3.16
C VAL A 54 -3.08 4.73 -3.77
N LEU A 55 -2.94 5.08 -5.03
CA LEU A 55 -1.65 5.11 -5.72
C LEU A 55 -1.08 6.53 -5.74
N THR A 56 0.21 6.64 -5.49
CA THR A 56 0.90 7.92 -5.43
C THR A 56 2.16 7.91 -6.28
N GLY A 57 2.54 9.06 -6.82
CA GLY A 57 3.75 9.21 -7.62
C GLY A 57 5.03 9.26 -6.79
N THR A 58 4.95 9.64 -5.51
CA THR A 58 6.12 9.84 -4.63
C THR A 58 5.98 9.17 -3.28
N ASN A 59 7.11 8.84 -2.65
CA ASN A 59 7.14 8.29 -1.29
C ASN A 59 6.61 9.31 -0.27
N LEU A 60 6.88 10.59 -0.45
CA LEU A 60 6.40 11.63 0.45
C LEU A 60 4.87 11.72 0.46
N LEU A 61 4.23 11.70 -0.73
CA LEU A 61 2.78 11.71 -0.82
C LEU A 61 2.17 10.43 -0.25
N ARG A 62 2.80 9.26 -0.49
CA ARG A 62 2.42 7.98 0.11
C ARG A 62 2.41 8.07 1.64
N TYR A 63 3.48 8.61 2.24
CA TYR A 63 3.59 8.80 3.68
C TYR A 63 2.45 9.68 4.23
N HIS A 64 2.23 10.84 3.62
CA HIS A 64 1.15 11.74 4.04
C HIS A 64 -0.22 11.09 3.91
N MET A 65 -0.47 10.35 2.84
CA MET A 65 -1.75 9.65 2.66
C MET A 65 -1.96 8.54 3.67
N ASN A 66 -0.94 7.73 3.97
CA ASN A 66 -1.04 6.70 4.99
C ASN A 66 -1.35 7.31 6.37
N ASN A 67 -0.68 8.40 6.74
CA ASN A 67 -0.97 9.10 7.99
C ASN A 67 -2.38 9.71 7.99
N HIS A 68 -2.80 10.34 6.89
CA HIS A 68 -4.15 10.86 6.75
C HIS A 68 -5.22 9.76 6.95
N PHE A 69 -5.03 8.58 6.36
CA PHE A 69 -5.92 7.45 6.58
C PHE A 69 -5.96 7.05 8.05
N ARG A 70 -4.82 6.97 8.71
CA ARG A 70 -4.74 6.56 10.12
C ARG A 70 -5.37 7.57 11.05
N GLU A 71 -5.04 8.85 10.88
CA GLU A 71 -5.51 9.96 11.73
C GLU A 71 -6.98 10.29 11.49
N ASN A 72 -7.34 10.56 10.25
CA ASN A 72 -8.61 11.21 9.92
C ASN A 72 -9.68 10.21 9.49
N ILE A 73 -9.31 9.17 8.74
CA ILE A 73 -10.29 8.22 8.22
C ILE A 73 -10.57 7.10 9.23
N LYS A 74 -9.52 6.56 9.86
CA LYS A 74 -9.63 5.51 10.89
C LYS A 74 -9.76 6.08 12.30
N ASN A 75 -9.40 7.35 12.47
CA ASN A 75 -9.46 8.06 13.75
C ASN A 75 -8.69 7.35 14.87
N TYR A 76 -7.52 6.83 14.55
CA TYR A 76 -6.65 6.22 15.55
C TYR A 76 -6.02 7.30 16.44
N LYS A 77 -6.17 7.15 17.74
CA LYS A 77 -5.64 8.12 18.72
C LYS A 77 -4.14 8.01 18.94
N ASN A 78 -3.59 6.82 18.75
CA ASN A 78 -2.16 6.58 18.88
C ASN A 78 -1.59 6.08 17.55
N LEU A 79 -0.77 6.91 16.92
CA LEU A 79 -0.15 6.63 15.63
C LEU A 79 1.24 6.01 15.75
N ASP A 80 1.77 5.93 16.97
CA ASP A 80 3.09 5.32 17.18
C ASP A 80 3.11 3.82 16.90
N PHE A 81 1.96 3.14 17.02
CA PHE A 81 1.87 1.70 16.87
C PHE A 81 0.84 1.31 15.80
N PRO A 82 1.01 0.16 15.16
CA PRO A 82 -0.02 -0.39 14.30
C PRO A 82 -1.23 -0.84 15.15
N HIS A 83 -2.41 -0.65 14.60
CA HIS A 83 -3.65 -1.13 15.16
C HIS A 83 -4.07 -2.43 14.47
N ILE A 84 -4.81 -3.28 15.17
CA ILE A 84 -5.39 -4.49 14.57
C ILE A 84 -6.31 -4.09 13.42
N GLY A 85 -6.14 -4.75 12.27
CA GLY A 85 -6.86 -4.47 11.03
C GLY A 85 -6.21 -3.38 10.15
N GLU A 86 -5.07 -2.80 10.55
CA GLU A 86 -4.34 -1.88 9.68
C GLU A 86 -3.74 -2.60 8.48
N LYS A 87 -3.89 -1.97 7.31
CA LYS A 87 -3.30 -2.46 6.05
C LYS A 87 -1.79 -2.30 6.08
N LEU A 88 -1.08 -3.37 5.80
CA LEU A 88 0.38 -3.42 5.74
C LEU A 88 0.85 -4.00 4.40
N ILE A 89 2.05 -3.60 3.99
CA ILE A 89 2.77 -4.17 2.84
C ILE A 89 4.16 -4.59 3.30
N CYS A 90 4.55 -5.81 2.95
CA CYS A 90 5.91 -6.30 3.15
C CYS A 90 6.85 -5.60 2.15
N ARG A 91 8.03 -5.17 2.63
CA ARG A 91 9.02 -4.43 1.83
C ARG A 91 10.32 -5.20 1.63
N LYS A 92 10.35 -6.46 2.04
CA LYS A 92 11.53 -7.33 1.95
C LYS A 92 11.11 -8.74 1.58
N ASN A 93 11.89 -9.42 0.75
CA ASN A 93 11.69 -10.85 0.50
C ASN A 93 12.17 -11.66 1.71
N ASN A 94 11.33 -12.57 2.17
CA ASN A 94 11.67 -13.54 3.20
C ASN A 94 11.26 -14.95 2.73
N TRP A 95 12.25 -15.70 2.27
CA TRP A 95 12.07 -17.04 1.73
C TRP A 95 11.87 -18.11 2.81
N ASP A 96 12.08 -17.77 4.09
CA ASP A 96 11.84 -18.67 5.22
C ASP A 96 10.38 -18.59 5.70
N ARG A 97 9.61 -17.61 5.22
CA ARG A 97 8.21 -17.39 5.58
C ARG A 97 7.27 -17.82 4.46
N VAL A 98 6.65 -18.98 4.65
CA VAL A 98 5.66 -19.52 3.70
C VAL A 98 4.27 -19.00 4.05
N ILE A 99 3.66 -18.26 3.13
CA ILE A 99 2.28 -17.75 3.26
C ILE A 99 1.28 -18.83 2.90
N ASP A 100 1.54 -19.56 1.79
CA ASP A 100 0.73 -20.67 1.30
C ASP A 100 1.62 -21.61 0.50
N ASP A 101 1.11 -22.76 0.04
CA ASP A 101 1.89 -23.75 -0.70
C ASP A 101 2.62 -23.10 -1.89
N GLY A 102 3.95 -23.05 -1.80
CA GLY A 102 4.84 -22.44 -2.79
C GLY A 102 4.82 -20.90 -2.84
N ILE A 103 4.09 -20.22 -1.95
CA ILE A 103 4.03 -18.77 -1.88
C ILE A 103 4.76 -18.27 -0.63
N TYR A 104 5.76 -17.43 -0.82
CA TYR A 104 6.58 -16.86 0.24
C TYR A 104 6.20 -15.42 0.55
N LEU A 105 6.60 -14.94 1.73
CA LEU A 105 6.48 -13.53 2.09
C LEU A 105 7.49 -12.71 1.27
N THR A 106 6.99 -12.02 0.26
CA THR A 106 7.83 -11.24 -0.67
C THR A 106 7.53 -9.75 -0.61
N ASN A 107 8.47 -8.96 -1.10
CA ASN A 107 8.25 -7.52 -1.28
C ASN A 107 7.00 -7.29 -2.16
N GLY A 108 6.10 -6.44 -1.67
CA GLY A 108 4.81 -6.18 -2.32
C GLY A 108 3.64 -7.02 -1.77
N THR A 109 3.90 -8.02 -0.91
CA THR A 109 2.82 -8.77 -0.26
C THR A 109 2.01 -7.85 0.65
N THR A 110 0.72 -7.68 0.35
CA THR A 110 -0.23 -6.89 1.14
C THR A 110 -1.07 -7.77 2.06
N GLY A 111 -1.60 -7.18 3.11
CA GLY A 111 -2.45 -7.83 4.09
C GLY A 111 -2.78 -6.92 5.28
N VAL A 112 -3.19 -7.52 6.38
CA VAL A 112 -3.57 -6.78 7.59
C VAL A 112 -2.81 -7.26 8.81
N CYS A 113 -2.55 -6.32 9.72
CA CYS A 113 -2.04 -6.61 11.05
C CYS A 113 -3.16 -7.22 11.91
N THR A 114 -2.94 -8.40 12.46
CA THR A 114 -3.94 -9.10 13.29
C THR A 114 -3.55 -9.16 14.76
N TYR A 115 -2.28 -8.94 15.06
CA TYR A 115 -1.72 -8.80 16.41
C TYR A 115 -0.54 -7.84 16.40
N PHE A 116 -0.32 -7.16 17.52
CA PHE A 116 0.83 -6.28 17.73
C PHE A 116 1.31 -6.36 19.17
N GLU A 117 2.62 -6.49 19.34
CA GLU A 117 3.30 -6.40 20.62
C GLU A 117 4.62 -5.63 20.48
N LYS A 118 4.82 -4.64 21.35
CA LYS A 118 6.09 -3.91 21.39
C LYS A 118 7.13 -4.69 22.19
N GLU A 119 8.27 -5.01 21.57
CA GLU A 119 9.40 -5.51 22.33
C GLU A 119 10.01 -4.41 23.20
N SER A 120 10.07 -4.63 24.52
CA SER A 120 10.47 -3.59 25.48
C SER A 120 11.98 -3.37 25.55
N TYR A 121 12.81 -4.25 24.97
CA TYR A 121 14.26 -4.26 25.23
C TYR A 121 15.07 -3.18 24.48
N ASN A 122 14.71 -2.79 23.27
CA ASN A 122 15.49 -1.81 22.50
C ASN A 122 14.69 -0.72 21.78
N GLY A 123 13.36 -0.80 21.80
CA GLY A 123 12.46 0.14 21.12
C GLY A 123 12.55 0.15 19.58
N LYS A 124 13.39 -0.71 18.99
CA LYS A 124 13.62 -0.77 17.54
C LYS A 124 12.81 -1.86 16.84
N THR A 125 12.32 -2.82 17.60
CA THR A 125 11.61 -3.99 17.08
C THR A 125 10.25 -4.14 17.73
N CYS A 126 9.33 -4.73 16.99
CA CYS A 126 8.05 -5.19 17.50
C CYS A 126 7.68 -6.53 16.86
N ILE A 127 6.71 -7.19 17.46
CA ILE A 127 6.14 -8.44 16.97
C ILE A 127 4.77 -8.16 16.39
N ILE A 128 4.49 -8.69 15.21
CA ILE A 128 3.15 -8.66 14.61
C ILE A 128 2.73 -10.05 14.17
N ASP A 129 1.41 -10.26 14.13
CA ASP A 129 0.83 -11.28 13.28
C ASP A 129 0.27 -10.62 12.02
N PHE A 130 0.45 -11.27 10.89
CA PHE A 130 0.09 -10.73 9.59
C PHE A 130 -0.72 -11.73 8.78
N LYS A 131 -1.88 -11.28 8.32
CA LYS A 131 -2.74 -12.05 7.43
C LYS A 131 -2.67 -11.44 6.03
N SER A 132 -2.06 -12.18 5.10
CA SER A 132 -1.97 -11.77 3.69
C SER A 132 -3.35 -11.76 3.02
N ASP A 133 -3.53 -10.84 2.06
CA ASP A 133 -4.72 -10.77 1.20
C ASP A 133 -4.86 -11.99 0.28
N PHE A 134 -3.76 -12.70 0.04
CA PHE A 134 -3.69 -13.82 -0.91
C PHE A 134 -3.84 -15.20 -0.27
N SER A 135 -3.91 -15.29 1.05
CA SER A 135 -3.95 -16.56 1.76
C SER A 135 -4.89 -16.53 2.96
N LYS A 136 -5.43 -17.70 3.29
CA LYS A 136 -6.16 -17.89 4.54
C LYS A 136 -5.25 -18.09 5.74
N LYS A 137 -3.97 -18.43 5.51
CA LYS A 137 -2.97 -18.65 6.53
C LYS A 137 -2.50 -17.34 7.12
N GLU A 138 -2.37 -17.30 8.43
CA GLU A 138 -1.80 -16.17 9.17
C GLU A 138 -0.34 -16.47 9.50
N LEU A 139 0.52 -15.52 9.23
CA LEU A 139 1.90 -15.55 9.71
C LEU A 139 1.96 -14.95 11.10
N ARG A 140 2.49 -15.72 12.05
CA ARG A 140 2.54 -15.34 13.46
C ARG A 140 3.96 -15.07 13.92
N ASN A 141 4.07 -14.21 14.94
CA ASN A 141 5.33 -13.86 15.61
C ASN A 141 6.38 -13.34 14.61
N LEU A 142 5.98 -12.47 13.68
CA LEU A 142 6.93 -11.79 12.80
C LEU A 142 7.63 -10.70 13.59
N LYS A 143 8.95 -10.80 13.70
CA LYS A 143 9.78 -9.75 14.27
C LYS A 143 10.11 -8.74 13.19
N ILE A 144 9.64 -7.51 13.36
CA ILE A 144 9.75 -6.47 12.34
C ILE A 144 10.54 -5.27 12.82
N ASP A 145 11.11 -4.53 11.86
CA ASP A 145 11.74 -3.24 12.11
C ASP A 145 10.66 -2.17 12.38
N TYR A 146 10.52 -1.83 13.65
CA TYR A 146 9.53 -0.86 14.11
C TYR A 146 9.83 0.57 13.63
N ASN A 147 11.10 0.95 13.57
CA ASN A 147 11.46 2.29 13.10
C ASN A 147 11.06 2.47 11.63
N ARG A 148 11.30 1.47 10.80
CA ARG A 148 10.89 1.51 9.38
C ARG A 148 9.38 1.54 9.22
N LEU A 149 8.64 0.81 10.05
CA LEU A 149 7.18 0.89 10.05
C LEU A 149 6.70 2.30 10.43
N LYS A 150 7.29 2.92 11.45
CA LYS A 150 6.93 4.26 11.94
C LYS A 150 7.29 5.35 10.93
N THR A 151 8.51 5.34 10.41
CA THR A 151 9.00 6.38 9.48
C THR A 151 8.55 6.13 8.04
N GLN A 152 8.10 4.93 7.72
CA GLN A 152 7.76 4.49 6.36
C GLN A 152 8.88 4.80 5.36
N ASN A 153 10.13 4.73 5.81
CA ASN A 153 11.35 4.94 5.03
C ASN A 153 11.40 6.29 4.29
N THR A 154 10.91 7.35 4.90
CA THR A 154 10.91 8.68 4.24
C THR A 154 12.26 9.38 4.34
N MET A 155 13.14 9.02 5.28
CA MET A 155 14.29 9.88 5.60
C MET A 155 15.61 9.19 5.98
N GLU A 156 15.71 7.89 6.19
CA GLU A 156 16.98 7.30 6.59
C GLU A 156 17.24 5.94 5.95
N GLU A 157 18.33 5.84 5.19
CA GLU A 157 19.07 4.60 4.95
C GLU A 157 19.80 4.23 6.26
N GLY A 158 19.04 3.88 7.29
CA GLY A 158 19.56 3.36 8.54
C GLY A 158 19.94 1.89 8.38
N TYR A 159 20.92 1.45 9.15
CA TYR A 159 21.36 0.07 9.27
C TYR A 159 20.16 -0.87 9.42
N SER A 160 19.84 -1.59 8.39
CA SER A 160 18.76 -2.59 8.38
C SER A 160 19.31 -3.88 8.98
N ASP A 161 18.76 -4.30 10.11
CA ASP A 161 19.02 -5.64 10.62
C ASP A 161 18.39 -6.65 9.63
N TYR A 162 19.25 -7.39 8.93
CA TYR A 162 18.83 -8.34 7.90
C TYR A 162 17.97 -9.50 8.45
N THR A 163 17.93 -9.67 9.77
CA THR A 163 17.12 -10.71 10.41
C THR A 163 15.66 -10.28 10.60
N LEU A 164 15.36 -8.98 10.49
CA LEU A 164 14.04 -8.44 10.68
C LEU A 164 13.24 -8.42 9.36
N ASP A 165 11.95 -8.69 9.47
CA ASP A 165 10.99 -8.40 8.41
C ASP A 165 10.69 -6.90 8.37
N VAL A 166 10.39 -6.38 7.18
CA VAL A 166 10.15 -4.95 6.97
C VAL A 166 8.75 -4.75 6.43
N PHE A 167 7.97 -3.96 7.16
CA PHE A 167 6.61 -3.59 6.77
C PHE A 167 6.41 -2.08 6.75
N GLU A 168 5.46 -1.64 5.93
CA GLU A 168 4.98 -0.26 5.87
C GLU A 168 3.45 -0.27 5.84
N TYR A 169 2.81 0.86 6.16
CA TYR A 169 1.35 1.01 6.02
C TYR A 169 0.97 1.02 4.53
N ALA A 170 -0.19 0.44 4.20
CA ALA A 170 -0.61 0.17 2.84
C ALA A 170 -2.03 0.66 2.50
N TYR A 171 -2.48 1.76 3.09
CA TYR A 171 -3.65 2.48 2.57
C TYR A 171 -3.30 3.20 1.27
N ALA A 172 -2.06 3.70 1.19
CA ALA A 172 -1.46 4.24 -0.02
C ALA A 172 -0.12 3.58 -0.30
N ILE A 173 0.15 3.28 -1.57
CA ILE A 173 1.42 2.77 -2.07
C ILE A 173 1.86 3.57 -3.30
N THR A 174 3.14 3.49 -3.68
CA THR A 174 3.58 4.12 -4.93
C THR A 174 3.13 3.32 -6.15
N VAL A 175 2.92 4.00 -7.28
CA VAL A 175 2.62 3.35 -8.56
C VAL A 175 3.64 2.26 -8.87
N HIS A 176 4.93 2.50 -8.59
CA HIS A 176 5.98 1.49 -8.77
C HIS A 176 5.73 0.24 -7.93
N SER A 177 5.31 0.41 -6.67
CA SER A 177 5.05 -0.71 -5.76
C SER A 177 3.77 -1.49 -6.12
N SER A 178 2.86 -0.90 -6.90
CA SER A 178 1.63 -1.55 -7.33
C SER A 178 1.78 -2.41 -8.59
N GLN A 179 2.95 -2.36 -9.22
CA GLN A 179 3.18 -3.14 -10.44
C GLN A 179 3.00 -4.64 -10.19
N GLY A 180 2.18 -5.28 -11.01
CA GLY A 180 1.82 -6.69 -10.86
C GLY A 180 0.60 -6.96 -10.00
N SER A 181 0.11 -5.99 -9.24
CA SER A 181 -1.09 -6.09 -8.42
C SER A 181 -2.35 -5.66 -9.19
N GLN A 182 -3.52 -6.09 -8.68
CA GLN A 182 -4.83 -5.71 -9.21
C GLN A 182 -5.73 -5.31 -8.03
N TYR A 183 -6.48 -4.21 -8.20
CA TYR A 183 -7.40 -3.71 -7.19
C TYR A 183 -8.71 -3.30 -7.87
N PRO A 184 -9.88 -3.66 -7.29
CA PRO A 184 -11.18 -3.27 -7.86
C PRO A 184 -11.38 -1.76 -7.94
N ASN A 185 -11.05 -1.03 -6.86
CA ASN A 185 -11.25 0.41 -6.76
C ASN A 185 -9.93 1.11 -6.43
N VAL A 186 -9.46 1.94 -7.36
CA VAL A 186 -8.17 2.62 -7.26
C VAL A 186 -8.35 4.12 -7.34
N ILE A 187 -7.68 4.85 -6.46
CA ILE A 187 -7.49 6.29 -6.59
C ILE A 187 -6.03 6.54 -6.94
N LEU A 188 -5.78 7.25 -8.04
CA LEU A 188 -4.45 7.71 -8.42
C LEU A 188 -4.33 9.20 -8.10
N LEU A 189 -3.38 9.54 -7.25
CA LEU A 189 -3.01 10.92 -6.91
C LEU A 189 -1.75 11.32 -7.67
N ASN A 190 -1.85 12.43 -8.39
CA ASN A 190 -0.74 13.02 -9.16
C ASN A 190 -0.51 14.47 -8.73
#